data_bca9fbf210e498803c821faf9c6f9c03
#
_entry.id   bca9fbf210e498803c821faf9c6f9c03
#
_cell.length_a   1.000
_cell.length_b   1.000
_cell.length_c   1.000
_cell.angle_alpha   90.00
_cell.angle_beta   90.00
_cell.angle_gamma   90.00
#
_symmetry.space_group_name_H-M   'P 1'
#
loop_
_entity.id
_entity.type
_entity.pdbx_description
1 polymer ?
#
loop_
_entity_poly.entity_id
_entity_poly.type
_entity_poly.pdbx_seq_one_letter_code
_entity_poly.pdbx_strand_id
1 'polypeptide(L)'
;MTDHDDREPPPGGAGWRAPHRIDGPISPTVARCHLVVGFDRHPAGHAALSYALDLGARIGAFLHVAHIVDTDDLPIDPDAADWERAVTEAVERERRTACAMLEHAAGPWAYYSRPGRPAQLLAGLADAYDAEMIIIGASRGGLVSLLERLLGESVSATLVHHAHRPVLLVPAPARARKPDGA
;
A
#
# COMPACT_ATOMS: atom_id res chain seq x y z
N MET A 1 6.08 -17.75 31.56
CA MET A 1 4.65 -17.76 31.26
C MET A 1 4.46 -16.60 30.29
N THR A 2 4.71 -16.92 29.02
CA THR A 2 4.78 -15.97 27.89
C THR A 2 3.37 -15.82 27.35
N ASP A 3 2.77 -14.67 27.67
CA ASP A 3 1.50 -14.26 27.09
C ASP A 3 1.81 -13.83 25.64
N HIS A 4 1.52 -14.73 24.71
CA HIS A 4 1.60 -14.47 23.28
C HIS A 4 0.37 -13.63 22.95
N ASP A 5 0.55 -12.32 22.80
CA ASP A 5 -0.51 -11.44 22.32
C ASP A 5 -0.78 -11.74 20.85
N ASP A 6 -1.34 -12.91 20.60
CA ASP A 6 -1.98 -13.30 19.34
C ASP A 6 -3.30 -12.53 19.23
N ARG A 7 -3.21 -11.22 19.01
CA ARG A 7 -4.37 -10.48 18.54
C ARG A 7 -4.69 -10.94 17.13
N GLU A 8 -5.42 -12.04 17.07
CA GLU A 8 -6.20 -12.40 15.90
C GLU A 8 -7.01 -11.16 15.46
N PRO A 9 -6.98 -10.76 14.17
CA PRO A 9 -7.73 -9.61 13.71
C PRO A 9 -9.19 -9.75 14.13
N PRO A 10 -9.84 -8.68 14.60
CA PRO A 10 -11.19 -8.74 15.13
C PRO A 10 -12.15 -9.41 14.13
N PRO A 11 -13.11 -10.22 14.58
CA PRO A 11 -14.04 -10.99 13.74
C PRO A 11 -15.12 -10.10 13.10
N GLY A 12 -14.73 -8.98 12.50
CA GLY A 12 -15.64 -8.01 11.88
C GLY A 12 -15.42 -7.81 10.39
N GLY A 13 -14.33 -8.27 9.85
CA GLY A 13 -13.98 -8.09 8.43
C GLY A 13 -13.87 -9.43 7.72
N ALA A 14 -14.99 -10.02 7.31
CA ALA A 14 -15.03 -11.27 6.52
C ALA A 14 -14.26 -11.20 5.17
N GLY A 15 -13.53 -10.11 4.90
CA GLY A 15 -12.77 -9.87 3.68
C GLY A 15 -11.25 -9.83 3.81
N TRP A 16 -10.70 -9.71 5.04
CA TRP A 16 -9.25 -9.48 5.20
C TRP A 16 -8.45 -10.72 5.57
N ARG A 17 -8.57 -11.78 4.85
CA ARG A 17 -7.55 -12.84 4.87
C ARG A 17 -6.62 -12.61 3.67
N ALA A 18 -5.49 -11.93 3.91
CA ALA A 18 -4.46 -11.84 2.89
C ALA A 18 -3.83 -13.22 2.70
N PRO A 19 -3.77 -13.75 1.48
CA PRO A 19 -3.09 -15.03 1.23
C PRO A 19 -1.60 -14.97 1.56
N HIS A 20 -1.00 -13.76 1.55
CA HIS A 20 0.39 -13.53 1.92
C HIS A 20 0.48 -12.33 2.86
N ARG A 21 0.83 -12.62 4.13
CA ARG A 21 1.19 -11.63 5.14
C ARG A 21 2.61 -11.88 5.59
N ILE A 22 3.38 -10.82 5.71
CA ILE A 22 4.73 -10.83 6.29
C ILE A 22 4.74 -9.80 7.40
N ASP A 23 5.08 -10.23 8.59
CA ASP A 23 5.24 -9.34 9.73
C ASP A 23 6.70 -8.89 9.83
N GLY A 24 6.88 -7.64 10.20
CA GLY A 24 8.17 -7.07 10.53
C GLY A 24 8.71 -7.57 11.88
N PRO A 25 9.86 -7.08 12.28
CA PRO A 25 10.45 -7.47 13.55
C PRO A 25 9.51 -7.10 14.72
N ILE A 26 9.47 -7.96 15.72
CA ILE A 26 8.72 -7.70 16.95
C ILE A 26 9.28 -6.44 17.58
N SER A 27 8.44 -5.41 17.67
CA SER A 27 8.80 -4.17 18.36
C SER A 27 8.45 -4.28 19.85
N PRO A 28 9.36 -3.91 20.75
CA PRO A 28 9.04 -3.84 22.18
C PRO A 28 8.07 -2.70 22.51
N THR A 29 7.87 -1.78 21.58
CA THR A 29 7.00 -0.61 21.75
C THR A 29 5.63 -0.89 21.14
N VAL A 30 4.59 -0.75 21.95
CA VAL A 30 3.20 -0.81 21.48
C VAL A 30 2.95 0.38 20.55
N ALA A 31 2.44 0.11 19.37
CA ALA A 31 2.07 1.16 18.44
C ALA A 31 0.95 2.05 19.01
N ARG A 32 1.05 3.35 18.82
CA ARG A 32 0.06 4.33 19.30
C ARG A 32 -1.15 4.45 18.37
N CYS A 33 -0.94 4.18 17.10
CA CYS A 33 -1.95 4.26 16.05
C CYS A 33 -1.56 3.38 14.87
N HIS A 34 -2.45 3.28 13.89
CA HIS A 34 -2.26 2.48 12.68
C HIS A 34 -2.33 3.35 11.43
N LEU A 35 -1.46 3.10 10.46
CA LEU A 35 -1.49 3.70 9.14
C LEU A 35 -1.60 2.61 8.08
N VAL A 36 -2.47 2.78 7.11
CA VAL A 36 -2.56 1.89 5.93
C VAL A 36 -1.86 2.54 4.76
N VAL A 37 -1.03 1.80 4.07
CA VAL A 37 -0.23 2.29 2.94
C VAL A 37 -0.51 1.42 1.72
N GLY A 38 -1.05 2.01 0.66
CA GLY A 38 -1.12 1.35 -0.64
C GLY A 38 0.23 1.44 -1.36
N PHE A 39 0.80 0.30 -1.67
CA PHE A 39 2.07 0.18 -2.36
C PHE A 39 1.89 -0.45 -3.74
N ASP A 40 2.54 0.12 -4.73
CA ASP A 40 2.61 -0.39 -6.09
C ASP A 40 4.00 -0.14 -6.71
N ARG A 41 4.22 -0.67 -7.92
CA ARG A 41 5.47 -0.52 -8.68
C ARG A 41 5.80 0.90 -9.14
N HIS A 42 4.87 1.84 -9.00
CA HIS A 42 5.04 3.19 -9.51
C HIS A 42 5.85 4.08 -8.55
N PRO A 43 6.58 5.08 -9.07
CA PRO A 43 7.34 5.99 -8.22
C PRO A 43 6.51 6.71 -7.15
N ALA A 44 5.22 6.92 -7.40
CA ALA A 44 4.31 7.52 -6.43
C ALA A 44 4.00 6.57 -5.26
N GLY A 45 3.82 5.26 -5.52
CA GLY A 45 3.66 4.24 -4.47
C GLY A 45 4.91 4.12 -3.59
N HIS A 46 6.11 4.16 -4.20
CA HIS A 46 7.36 4.20 -3.44
C HIS A 46 7.48 5.48 -2.60
N ALA A 47 7.08 6.64 -3.13
CA ALA A 47 7.06 7.88 -2.38
C ALA A 47 6.07 7.84 -1.21
N ALA A 48 4.90 7.22 -1.41
CA ALA A 48 3.91 7.02 -0.36
C ALA A 48 4.46 6.16 0.78
N LEU A 49 5.13 5.05 0.46
CA LEU A 49 5.76 4.20 1.47
C LEU A 49 6.90 4.93 2.21
N SER A 50 7.76 5.65 1.47
CA SER A 50 8.83 6.46 2.10
C SER A 50 8.26 7.51 3.06
N TYR A 51 7.21 8.22 2.64
CA TYR A 51 6.54 9.20 3.49
C TYR A 51 5.91 8.55 4.74
N ALA A 52 5.27 7.40 4.56
CA ALA A 52 4.65 6.66 5.66
C ALA A 52 5.68 6.15 6.68
N LEU A 53 6.86 5.73 6.25
CA LEU A 53 7.97 5.36 7.13
C LEU A 53 8.40 6.54 8.01
N ASP A 54 8.60 7.71 7.42
CA ASP A 54 8.98 8.92 8.15
C ASP A 54 7.88 9.40 9.10
N LEU A 55 6.62 9.38 8.65
CA LEU A 55 5.48 9.76 9.48
C LEU A 55 5.29 8.77 10.62
N GLY A 56 5.30 7.46 10.31
CA GLY A 56 5.12 6.39 11.29
C GLY A 56 6.16 6.43 12.41
N ALA A 57 7.42 6.71 12.06
CA ALA A 57 8.49 6.88 13.04
C ALA A 57 8.22 8.05 14.00
N ARG A 58 7.71 9.18 13.49
CA ARG A 58 7.40 10.38 14.29
C ARG A 58 6.21 10.21 15.22
N ILE A 59 5.17 9.49 14.79
CA ILE A 59 3.93 9.36 15.59
C ILE A 59 3.83 8.03 16.34
N GLY A 60 4.79 7.12 16.12
CA GLY A 60 4.79 5.78 16.73
C GLY A 60 3.71 4.86 16.16
N ALA A 61 3.52 4.89 14.84
CA ALA A 61 2.48 4.12 14.19
C ALA A 61 2.94 2.70 13.82
N PHE A 62 1.96 1.78 13.76
CA PHE A 62 2.07 0.52 13.05
C PHE A 62 1.76 0.75 11.57
N LEU A 63 2.61 0.26 10.68
CA LEU A 63 2.41 0.40 9.23
C LEU A 63 1.81 -0.88 8.64
N HIS A 64 0.62 -0.77 8.07
CA HIS A 64 -0.01 -1.83 7.28
C HIS A 64 0.21 -1.53 5.80
N VAL A 65 1.20 -2.18 5.19
CA VAL A 65 1.56 -1.95 3.78
C VAL A 65 0.89 -2.98 2.90
N ALA A 66 0.01 -2.56 2.01
CA ALA A 66 -0.76 -3.44 1.16
C ALA A 66 -0.39 -3.26 -0.33
N HIS A 67 0.05 -4.34 -0.95
CA HIS A 67 0.20 -4.48 -2.39
C HIS A 67 -1.00 -5.24 -2.95
N ILE A 68 -1.91 -4.52 -3.56
CA ILE A 68 -3.09 -5.12 -4.18
C ILE A 68 -2.78 -5.34 -5.66
N VAL A 69 -2.81 -6.60 -6.07
CA VAL A 69 -2.58 -6.97 -7.47
C VAL A 69 -3.89 -6.82 -8.22
N ASP A 70 -4.01 -5.75 -8.98
CA ASP A 70 -5.08 -5.62 -9.94
C ASP A 70 -4.69 -6.37 -11.22
N THR A 71 -5.44 -7.41 -11.54
CA THR A 71 -5.18 -8.23 -12.73
C THR A 71 -5.40 -7.46 -14.02
N ASP A 72 -6.24 -6.42 -13.98
CA ASP A 72 -6.54 -5.58 -15.13
C ASP A 72 -5.40 -4.59 -15.46
N ASP A 73 -4.53 -4.31 -14.48
CA ASP A 73 -3.39 -3.39 -14.61
C ASP A 73 -2.04 -4.11 -14.93
N LEU A 74 -2.05 -5.43 -15.02
CA LEU A 74 -0.83 -6.16 -15.34
C LEU A 74 -0.53 -6.04 -16.85
N PRO A 75 0.63 -5.48 -17.25
CA PRO A 75 1.03 -5.36 -18.65
C PRO A 75 1.55 -6.70 -19.20
N ILE A 76 0.78 -7.74 -19.01
CA ILE A 76 1.14 -9.10 -19.34
C ILE A 76 0.00 -9.64 -20.21
N ASP A 77 0.36 -10.20 -21.37
CA ASP A 77 -0.59 -10.85 -22.26
C ASP A 77 -1.17 -12.10 -21.55
N PRO A 78 -2.48 -12.12 -21.26
CA PRO A 78 -3.12 -13.26 -20.59
C PRO A 78 -3.05 -14.56 -21.38
N ASP A 79 -2.85 -14.47 -22.71
CA ASP A 79 -2.76 -15.62 -23.61
C ASP A 79 -1.32 -16.15 -23.74
N ALA A 80 -0.34 -15.50 -23.09
CA ALA A 80 1.02 -15.98 -23.09
C ALA A 80 1.15 -17.28 -22.29
N ALA A 81 1.85 -18.27 -22.85
CA ALA A 81 2.03 -19.59 -22.23
C ALA A 81 2.72 -19.57 -20.85
N ASP A 82 3.33 -18.45 -20.48
CA ASP A 82 4.05 -18.24 -19.22
C ASP A 82 3.47 -17.10 -18.37
N TRP A 83 2.21 -16.72 -18.64
CA TRP A 83 1.50 -15.63 -17.96
C TRP A 83 1.52 -15.77 -16.42
N GLU A 84 1.15 -16.95 -15.90
CA GLU A 84 1.10 -17.19 -14.45
C GLU A 84 2.48 -16.99 -13.78
N ARG A 85 3.54 -17.43 -14.46
CA ARG A 85 4.91 -17.26 -13.98
C ARG A 85 5.29 -15.78 -13.98
N ALA A 86 5.00 -15.06 -15.05
CA ALA A 86 5.30 -13.64 -15.19
C ALA A 86 4.57 -12.79 -14.13
N VAL A 87 3.30 -13.10 -13.84
CA VAL A 87 2.54 -12.48 -12.75
C VAL A 87 3.20 -12.75 -11.41
N THR A 88 3.52 -14.01 -11.12
CA THR A 88 4.17 -14.42 -9.86
C THR A 88 5.50 -13.71 -9.66
N GLU A 89 6.33 -13.63 -10.70
CA GLU A 89 7.62 -12.94 -10.66
C GLU A 89 7.46 -11.42 -10.46
N ALA A 90 6.43 -10.81 -11.05
CA ALA A 90 6.13 -9.40 -10.86
C ALA A 90 5.73 -9.12 -9.41
N VAL A 91 4.78 -9.88 -8.87
CA VAL A 91 4.33 -9.76 -7.47
C VAL A 91 5.49 -9.95 -6.49
N GLU A 92 6.33 -10.96 -6.74
CA GLU A 92 7.49 -11.25 -5.87
C GLU A 92 8.55 -10.13 -5.93
N ARG A 93 8.72 -9.48 -7.06
CA ARG A 93 9.61 -8.32 -7.20
C ARG A 93 9.10 -7.14 -6.38
N GLU A 94 7.80 -6.83 -6.46
CA GLU A 94 7.19 -5.76 -5.66
C GLU A 94 7.28 -6.05 -4.17
N ARG A 95 7.03 -7.29 -3.77
CA ARG A 95 7.19 -7.73 -2.38
C ARG A 95 8.60 -7.49 -1.87
N ARG A 96 9.63 -7.90 -2.63
CA ARG A 96 11.03 -7.69 -2.25
C ARG A 96 11.37 -6.21 -2.13
N THR A 97 10.87 -5.39 -3.04
CA THR A 97 11.09 -3.95 -3.01
C THR A 97 10.45 -3.32 -1.77
N ALA A 98 9.20 -3.65 -1.48
CA ALA A 98 8.51 -3.15 -0.29
C ALA A 98 9.21 -3.59 1.00
N CYS A 99 9.56 -4.88 1.12
CA CYS A 99 10.24 -5.41 2.31
C CYS A 99 11.61 -4.75 2.52
N ALA A 100 12.40 -4.54 1.46
CA ALA A 100 13.68 -3.85 1.56
C ALA A 100 13.55 -2.39 2.06
N MET A 101 12.48 -1.70 1.68
CA MET A 101 12.18 -0.38 2.25
C MET A 101 11.76 -0.48 3.71
N LEU A 102 10.96 -1.48 4.06
CA LEU A 102 10.44 -1.72 5.41
C LEU A 102 11.51 -2.18 6.42
N GLU A 103 12.60 -2.78 5.96
CA GLU A 103 13.77 -3.09 6.81
C GLU A 103 14.36 -1.85 7.51
N HIS A 104 14.11 -0.66 6.96
CA HIS A 104 14.55 0.62 7.55
C HIS A 104 13.48 1.25 8.46
N ALA A 105 12.36 0.58 8.68
CA ALA A 105 11.30 1.10 9.54
C ALA A 105 11.75 1.16 11.00
N ALA A 106 11.53 2.29 11.65
CA ALA A 106 11.82 2.46 13.07
C ALA A 106 10.74 1.85 13.99
N GLY A 107 9.60 1.46 13.42
CA GLY A 107 8.43 0.92 14.12
C GLY A 107 7.92 -0.40 13.53
N PRO A 108 6.90 -0.97 14.17
CA PRO A 108 6.31 -2.24 13.72
C PRO A 108 5.57 -2.07 12.40
N TRP A 109 5.56 -3.13 11.60
CA TRP A 109 4.87 -3.16 10.31
C TRP A 109 4.42 -4.55 9.92
N ALA A 110 3.44 -4.62 9.03
CA ALA A 110 3.07 -5.82 8.30
C ALA A 110 2.87 -5.49 6.81
N TYR A 111 3.33 -6.40 5.97
CA TYR A 111 3.12 -6.35 4.52
C TYR A 111 2.06 -7.36 4.11
N TYR A 112 1.15 -6.94 3.25
CA TYR A 112 0.06 -7.75 2.73
C TYR A 112 0.11 -7.77 1.21
N SER A 113 -0.06 -8.94 0.59
CA SER A 113 -0.26 -9.04 -0.85
C SER A 113 -1.47 -9.91 -1.15
N ARG A 114 -2.37 -9.39 -2.00
CA ARG A 114 -3.53 -10.15 -2.49
C ARG A 114 -4.07 -9.57 -3.79
N PRO A 115 -4.71 -10.41 -4.63
CA PRO A 115 -5.48 -9.93 -5.77
C PRO A 115 -6.77 -9.24 -5.33
N GLY A 116 -7.25 -8.31 -6.12
CA GLY A 116 -8.56 -7.69 -5.95
C GLY A 116 -8.59 -6.20 -6.23
N ARG A 117 -9.69 -5.55 -5.82
CA ARG A 117 -9.92 -4.12 -6.05
C ARG A 117 -9.20 -3.27 -4.99
N PRO A 118 -8.19 -2.47 -5.36
CA PRO A 118 -7.34 -1.76 -4.40
C PRO A 118 -8.11 -0.88 -3.42
N ALA A 119 -9.04 -0.06 -3.91
CA ALA A 119 -9.78 0.86 -3.06
C ALA A 119 -10.57 0.17 -1.95
N GLN A 120 -11.30 -0.89 -2.31
CA GLN A 120 -12.11 -1.64 -1.35
C GLN A 120 -11.25 -2.34 -0.30
N LEU A 121 -10.12 -2.90 -0.75
CA LEU A 121 -9.24 -3.65 0.12
C LEU A 121 -8.47 -2.75 1.08
N LEU A 122 -8.03 -1.57 0.62
CA LEU A 122 -7.37 -0.58 1.47
C LEU A 122 -8.33 0.00 2.51
N ALA A 123 -9.58 0.32 2.10
CA ALA A 123 -10.61 0.78 3.03
C ALA A 123 -10.93 -0.30 4.09
N GLY A 124 -11.15 -1.54 3.66
CA GLY A 124 -11.40 -2.65 4.58
C GLY A 124 -10.24 -2.93 5.54
N LEU A 125 -8.99 -2.76 5.10
CA LEU A 125 -7.82 -2.85 5.97
C LEU A 125 -7.80 -1.72 7.01
N ALA A 126 -8.10 -0.50 6.57
CA ALA A 126 -8.15 0.65 7.45
C ALA A 126 -9.25 0.53 8.51
N ASP A 127 -10.41 0.00 8.15
CA ASP A 127 -11.49 -0.24 9.09
C ASP A 127 -11.15 -1.38 10.08
N ALA A 128 -10.53 -2.46 9.59
CA ALA A 128 -10.17 -3.62 10.42
C ALA A 128 -9.17 -3.28 11.54
N TYR A 129 -8.28 -2.33 11.30
CA TYR A 129 -7.26 -1.91 12.27
C TYR A 129 -7.51 -0.54 12.88
N ASP A 130 -8.69 0.05 12.68
CA ASP A 130 -9.02 1.39 13.16
C ASP A 130 -7.94 2.42 12.79
N ALA A 131 -7.49 2.38 11.51
CA ALA A 131 -6.38 3.19 11.07
C ALA A 131 -6.71 4.69 11.05
N GLU A 132 -5.75 5.53 11.41
CA GLU A 132 -5.88 6.99 11.39
C GLU A 132 -6.06 7.54 9.97
N MET A 133 -5.39 6.93 9.00
CA MET A 133 -5.50 7.33 7.60
C MET A 133 -5.00 6.25 6.64
N ILE A 134 -5.36 6.44 5.36
CA ILE A 134 -4.84 5.67 4.23
C ILE A 134 -3.88 6.57 3.45
N ILE A 135 -2.68 6.09 3.16
CA ILE A 135 -1.63 6.80 2.41
C ILE A 135 -1.42 6.08 1.08
N ILE A 136 -1.58 6.77 -0.03
CA ILE A 136 -1.38 6.22 -1.37
C ILE A 136 -0.59 7.17 -2.26
N GLY A 137 0.04 6.61 -3.30
CA GLY A 137 0.69 7.41 -4.32
C GLY A 137 -0.32 8.16 -5.20
N ALA A 138 -0.04 9.45 -5.46
CA ALA A 138 -0.79 10.20 -6.44
C ALA A 138 -0.29 9.83 -7.86
N SER A 139 -1.19 9.38 -8.74
CA SER A 139 -0.83 9.11 -10.12
C SER A 139 -0.37 10.40 -10.84
N ARG A 140 0.61 10.26 -11.75
CA ARG A 140 1.08 11.39 -12.57
C ARG A 140 0.00 11.83 -13.55
N GLY A 141 -0.51 13.01 -13.35
CA GLY A 141 -1.42 13.62 -14.28
C GLY A 141 -2.07 14.89 -13.74
N GLY A 142 -1.69 15.34 -12.56
CA GLY A 142 -2.25 16.54 -11.94
C GLY A 142 -3.73 16.38 -11.57
N LEU A 143 -4.28 17.41 -10.96
CA LEU A 143 -5.71 17.48 -10.59
C LEU A 143 -6.64 17.33 -11.82
N VAL A 144 -6.18 17.67 -13.02
CA VAL A 144 -6.97 17.58 -14.26
C VAL A 144 -7.09 16.15 -14.76
N SER A 145 -6.05 15.31 -14.65
CA SER A 145 -6.15 13.89 -15.00
C SER A 145 -6.85 13.07 -13.91
N LEU A 146 -6.95 13.60 -12.69
CA LEU A 146 -7.88 13.05 -11.68
C LEU A 146 -9.33 13.24 -12.12
N LEU A 147 -9.68 14.38 -12.72
CA LEU A 147 -11.02 14.63 -13.21
C LEU A 147 -11.37 13.82 -14.48
N GLU A 148 -10.42 13.61 -15.38
CA GLU A 148 -10.62 12.76 -16.58
C GLU A 148 -10.64 11.26 -16.25
N ARG A 149 -9.91 10.82 -15.20
CA ARG A 149 -10.00 9.48 -14.64
C ARG A 149 -11.15 9.28 -13.65
N LEU A 150 -11.80 10.35 -13.19
CA LEU A 150 -13.04 10.30 -12.41
C LEU A 150 -14.21 9.70 -13.20
N LEU A 151 -14.09 9.60 -14.52
CA LEU A 151 -15.04 8.87 -15.38
C LEU A 151 -14.69 7.38 -15.56
N GLY A 152 -13.59 6.90 -14.98
CA GLY A 152 -13.15 5.50 -14.97
C GLY A 152 -12.27 5.22 -13.76
N GLU A 153 -12.86 4.69 -12.73
CA GLU A 153 -12.34 3.88 -11.60
C GLU A 153 -10.88 4.12 -11.11
N SER A 154 -10.46 5.36 -10.83
CA SER A 154 -9.18 5.52 -10.15
C SER A 154 -9.32 5.13 -8.67
N VAL A 155 -8.35 4.35 -8.15
CA VAL A 155 -8.28 3.95 -6.74
C VAL A 155 -8.46 5.13 -5.79
N SER A 156 -7.88 6.29 -6.11
CA SER A 156 -7.99 7.51 -5.31
C SER A 156 -9.41 8.05 -5.24
N ALA A 157 -10.13 8.09 -6.37
CA ALA A 157 -11.50 8.58 -6.41
C ALA A 157 -12.44 7.64 -5.67
N THR A 158 -12.30 6.34 -5.88
CA THR A 158 -13.10 5.33 -5.20
C THR A 158 -12.84 5.34 -3.70
N LEU A 159 -11.59 5.52 -3.25
CA LEU A 159 -11.25 5.65 -1.83
C LEU A 159 -11.89 6.89 -1.20
N VAL A 160 -11.83 8.06 -1.85
CA VAL A 160 -12.43 9.29 -1.32
C VAL A 160 -13.93 9.14 -1.12
N HIS A 161 -14.61 8.36 -1.96
CA HIS A 161 -16.05 8.14 -1.84
C HIS A 161 -16.44 7.03 -0.86
N HIS A 162 -15.58 6.05 -0.63
CA HIS A 162 -15.92 4.84 0.14
C HIS A 162 -15.12 4.67 1.43
N ALA A 163 -13.99 5.35 1.60
CA ALA A 163 -13.21 5.26 2.82
C ALA A 163 -13.85 6.10 3.93
N HIS A 164 -14.02 5.50 5.09
CA HIS A 164 -14.44 6.20 6.31
C HIS A 164 -13.25 6.89 7.02
N ARG A 165 -12.07 6.85 6.40
CA ARG A 165 -10.81 7.38 6.94
C ARG A 165 -10.22 8.44 6.02
N PRO A 166 -9.49 9.43 6.55
CA PRO A 166 -8.73 10.35 5.72
C PRO A 166 -7.82 9.64 4.72
N VAL A 167 -7.74 10.17 3.49
CA VAL A 167 -6.86 9.64 2.44
C VAL A 167 -5.81 10.69 2.11
N LEU A 168 -4.54 10.32 2.28
CA LEU A 168 -3.40 11.16 1.93
C LEU A 168 -2.81 10.72 0.59
N LEU A 169 -2.74 11.65 -0.35
CA LEU A 169 -2.14 11.46 -1.65
C LEU A 169 -0.70 11.99 -1.66
N VAL A 170 0.26 11.12 -1.91
CA VAL A 170 1.69 11.48 -1.98
C VAL A 170 2.13 11.56 -3.44
N PRO A 171 2.56 12.74 -3.95
CA PRO A 171 3.03 12.86 -5.31
C PRO A 171 4.36 12.13 -5.52
N ALA A 172 4.58 11.58 -6.72
CA ALA A 172 5.88 11.11 -7.10
C ALA A 172 6.89 12.28 -7.05
N PRO A 173 8.14 12.03 -6.62
CA PRO A 173 9.17 13.06 -6.65
C PRO A 173 9.34 13.62 -8.08
N ALA A 174 9.48 14.94 -8.18
CA ALA A 174 9.77 15.56 -9.47
C ALA A 174 11.03 14.94 -10.07
N ARG A 175 10.98 14.52 -11.34
CA ARG A 175 12.22 14.15 -12.04
C ARG A 175 13.13 15.37 -12.02
N ALA A 176 14.36 15.19 -11.55
CA ALA A 176 15.38 16.21 -11.71
C ALA A 176 15.40 16.65 -13.20
N ARG A 177 15.13 17.92 -13.43
CA ARG A 177 15.16 18.49 -14.77
C ARG A 177 16.59 18.27 -15.28
N LYS A 178 16.73 17.46 -16.34
CA LYS A 178 18.02 17.33 -17.01
C LYS A 178 18.44 18.76 -17.40
N PRO A 179 19.61 19.25 -17.00
CA PRO A 179 20.03 20.56 -17.44
C PRO A 179 20.04 20.54 -18.97
N ASP A 180 19.26 21.44 -19.56
CA ASP A 180 19.25 21.65 -20.99
C ASP A 180 20.70 21.95 -21.40
N GLY A 181 21.23 21.14 -22.28
CA GLY A 181 22.65 21.17 -22.67
C GLY A 181 23.09 22.57 -23.11
N ALA A 182 24.22 22.97 -22.53
CA ALA A 182 25.04 24.02 -23.08
C ALA A 182 25.80 23.48 -24.32
#